data_2fee7a6777cf720a262233b390b67778
#
_entry.id   2fee7a6777cf720a262233b390b67778
#
_cell.length_a   1.000
_cell.length_b   1.000
_cell.length_c   1.000
_cell.angle_alpha   90.00
_cell.angle_beta   90.00
_cell.angle_gamma   90.00
#
_symmetry.space_group_name_H-M   'P 1'
#
loop_
_entity.id
_entity.type
_entity.pdbx_description
1 polymer ?
#
loop_
_entity_poly.entity_id
_entity_poly.type
_entity_poly.pdbx_seq_one_letter_code
_entity_poly.pdbx_strand_id
1 'polypeptide(L)'
;MKMKFLFAPAMRIAICLLAVAPVVAQDASHAKDDRDDQVSIVQISDTHLGDHHAPHAAENLKQAVKMINDRHPDAVILSGDIGENPQAWGEARSILKKLKSPLYYVPGNHDVHSRDVDRYRNVFGKDYYEFQVKFVRFVVVDSQLLGNYDAYDAKSPPPLPPETEDESQRMLSWLHELAEESRPSKKVVIGVQHIPVFHDGKFPDPKPYWIISEPYRSKEMKALRQLGIRNMLVGHWHNGRIFEREGITWRVAPSTAWLPWGGELGFAVHTISPDGNVRTQFEDLPGAKP
;
A
#
# COMPACT_ATOMS: atom_id res chain seq x y z
N MET A 1 17.88 87.58 67.44
CA MET A 1 16.89 87.83 66.36
C MET A 1 17.16 86.85 65.26
N LYS A 2 16.42 85.74 65.22
CA LYS A 2 16.66 84.60 64.29
C LYS A 2 15.47 84.53 63.29
N MET A 3 15.79 84.75 62.04
CA MET A 3 14.86 84.74 60.93
C MET A 3 14.68 83.31 60.43
N LYS A 4 13.42 82.76 60.38
CA LYS A 4 13.09 81.48 59.88
C LYS A 4 12.64 81.64 58.44
N PHE A 5 13.32 80.98 57.54
CA PHE A 5 12.90 80.83 56.15
C PHE A 5 11.95 79.63 56.02
N LEU A 6 10.77 79.84 55.45
CA LEU A 6 9.84 78.83 55.07
C LEU A 6 10.18 78.36 53.64
N PHE A 7 10.38 77.05 53.46
CA PHE A 7 10.46 76.45 52.18
C PHE A 7 9.10 75.88 51.74
N ALA A 8 8.63 76.31 50.59
CA ALA A 8 7.44 75.72 49.93
C ALA A 8 7.78 74.44 49.16
N PRO A 9 6.91 73.39 49.14
CA PRO A 9 7.19 72.20 48.45
C PRO A 9 6.94 72.34 46.94
N ALA A 10 7.89 71.85 46.11
CA ALA A 10 7.79 71.81 44.68
C ALA A 10 6.92 70.61 44.27
N MET A 11 5.85 70.89 43.52
CA MET A 11 4.94 69.93 42.93
C MET A 11 5.63 69.28 41.74
N ARG A 12 5.93 67.96 41.85
CA ARG A 12 6.46 67.13 40.74
C ARG A 12 5.29 66.64 39.89
N ILE A 13 5.18 67.12 38.65
CA ILE A 13 4.27 66.65 37.65
C ILE A 13 4.92 65.40 37.06
N ALA A 14 4.32 64.16 37.29
CA ALA A 14 4.70 62.95 36.66
C ALA A 14 4.03 62.87 35.27
N ILE A 15 4.81 63.00 34.22
CA ILE A 15 4.37 62.77 32.85
C ILE A 15 4.41 61.26 32.63
N CYS A 16 3.23 60.58 32.58
CA CYS A 16 3.11 59.19 32.13
C CYS A 16 3.25 59.20 30.62
N LEU A 17 4.40 58.75 30.13
CA LEU A 17 4.58 58.29 28.71
C LEU A 17 3.91 56.97 28.52
N LEU A 18 2.75 56.94 27.85
CA LEU A 18 2.12 55.76 27.33
C LEU A 18 2.97 55.25 26.15
N ALA A 19 3.76 54.21 26.37
CA ALA A 19 4.43 53.49 25.31
C ALA A 19 3.37 52.68 24.53
N VAL A 20 3.01 53.14 23.34
CA VAL A 20 2.24 52.36 22.36
C VAL A 20 3.20 51.35 21.77
N ALA A 21 3.11 50.07 22.21
CA ALA A 21 3.81 48.98 21.56
C ALA A 21 3.17 48.72 20.16
N PRO A 22 3.98 48.58 19.10
CA PRO A 22 3.43 48.17 17.81
C PRO A 22 2.86 46.74 17.92
N VAL A 23 1.57 46.59 17.64
CA VAL A 23 0.97 45.30 17.39
C VAL A 23 1.61 44.78 16.10
N VAL A 24 2.61 43.89 16.22
CA VAL A 24 3.08 43.09 15.11
C VAL A 24 1.92 42.15 14.78
N ALA A 25 1.21 42.45 13.69
CA ALA A 25 0.31 41.50 13.07
C ALA A 25 1.17 40.28 12.74
N GLN A 26 1.04 39.18 13.50
CA GLN A 26 1.51 37.90 13.08
C GLN A 26 0.70 37.54 11.82
N ASP A 27 1.37 37.65 10.66
CA ASP A 27 0.91 36.99 9.46
C ASP A 27 0.67 35.53 9.87
N ALA A 28 -0.60 35.14 9.95
CA ALA A 28 -1.00 33.77 9.96
C ALA A 28 -0.69 33.27 8.54
N SER A 29 0.60 33.01 8.26
CA SER A 29 1.00 32.20 7.17
C SER A 29 0.19 30.91 7.34
N HIS A 30 -0.75 30.66 6.43
CA HIS A 30 -1.44 29.40 6.31
C HIS A 30 -0.33 28.34 6.28
N ALA A 31 -0.10 27.66 7.39
CA ALA A 31 0.68 26.44 7.39
C ALA A 31 -0.06 25.54 6.38
N LYS A 32 0.51 25.40 5.20
CA LYS A 32 0.03 24.47 4.16
C LYS A 32 -0.12 23.14 4.88
N ASP A 33 -1.33 22.59 4.92
CA ASP A 33 -1.53 21.29 5.58
C ASP A 33 -0.67 20.29 4.80
N ASP A 34 0.41 19.81 5.42
CA ASP A 34 1.36 18.85 4.82
C ASP A 34 0.65 17.59 4.28
N ARG A 35 -0.63 17.40 4.63
CA ARG A 35 -1.49 16.34 4.12
C ARG A 35 -1.91 16.52 2.67
N ASP A 36 -2.01 17.75 2.17
CA ASP A 36 -2.41 18.05 0.78
C ASP A 36 -1.34 17.62 -0.24
N ASP A 37 -0.08 17.55 0.17
CA ASP A 37 1.05 17.15 -0.67
C ASP A 37 1.34 15.63 -0.60
N GLN A 38 0.58 14.84 0.17
CA GLN A 38 0.78 13.40 0.32
C GLN A 38 -0.24 12.60 -0.49
N VAL A 39 0.10 11.33 -0.75
CA VAL A 39 -0.81 10.34 -1.32
C VAL A 39 -1.17 9.31 -0.26
N SER A 40 -2.46 9.11 -0.03
CA SER A 40 -3.00 8.11 0.89
C SER A 40 -3.58 6.93 0.12
N ILE A 41 -2.99 5.75 0.31
CA ILE A 41 -3.43 4.49 -0.32
C ILE A 41 -3.83 3.51 0.77
N VAL A 42 -4.99 2.88 0.60
CA VAL A 42 -5.34 1.70 1.40
C VAL A 42 -5.08 0.44 0.57
N GLN A 43 -4.38 -0.51 1.16
CA GLN A 43 -4.17 -1.84 0.59
C GLN A 43 -4.98 -2.87 1.38
N ILE A 44 -5.93 -3.50 0.71
CA ILE A 44 -6.63 -4.72 1.14
C ILE A 44 -5.93 -5.89 0.46
N SER A 45 -5.86 -7.05 1.11
CA SER A 45 -5.28 -8.27 0.54
C SER A 45 -5.97 -9.50 1.09
N ASP A 46 -5.89 -10.58 0.35
CA ASP A 46 -6.23 -11.91 0.83
C ASP A 46 -7.65 -11.94 1.41
N THR A 47 -8.62 -11.55 0.59
CA THR A 47 -10.03 -11.47 1.01
C THR A 47 -10.74 -12.83 0.99
N HIS A 48 -10.23 -13.81 0.25
CA HIS A 48 -10.62 -15.22 0.23
C HIS A 48 -12.12 -15.51 0.32
N LEU A 49 -12.95 -14.72 -0.36
CA LEU A 49 -14.38 -15.01 -0.38
C LEU A 49 -14.62 -16.40 -0.98
N GLY A 50 -15.44 -17.19 -0.30
CA GLY A 50 -15.77 -18.55 -0.69
C GLY A 50 -14.77 -19.62 -0.26
N ASP A 51 -13.70 -19.27 0.48
CA ASP A 51 -12.82 -20.22 1.13
C ASP A 51 -13.47 -20.77 2.40
N HIS A 52 -13.35 -22.09 2.60
CA HIS A 52 -13.88 -22.76 3.78
C HIS A 52 -13.15 -22.41 5.09
N HIS A 53 -11.89 -21.94 5.01
CA HIS A 53 -11.14 -21.42 6.15
C HIS A 53 -11.52 -19.98 6.52
N ALA A 54 -12.31 -19.31 5.69
CA ALA A 54 -12.69 -17.90 5.87
C ALA A 54 -14.22 -17.71 5.80
N PRO A 55 -15.00 -18.40 6.64
CA PRO A 55 -16.47 -18.35 6.56
C PRO A 55 -17.06 -16.95 6.81
N HIS A 56 -16.30 -16.03 7.40
CA HIS A 56 -16.71 -14.66 7.69
C HIS A 56 -16.09 -13.62 6.72
N ALA A 57 -15.46 -14.06 5.64
CA ALA A 57 -14.75 -13.20 4.67
C ALA A 57 -15.62 -12.04 4.14
N ALA A 58 -16.86 -12.32 3.79
CA ALA A 58 -17.78 -11.31 3.25
C ALA A 58 -18.16 -10.24 4.29
N GLU A 59 -18.38 -10.63 5.55
CA GLU A 59 -18.67 -9.72 6.66
C GLU A 59 -17.46 -8.84 6.97
N ASN A 60 -16.28 -9.43 7.04
CA ASN A 60 -15.02 -8.73 7.27
C ASN A 60 -14.74 -7.73 6.15
N LEU A 61 -14.94 -8.12 4.89
CA LEU A 61 -14.76 -7.21 3.75
C LEU A 61 -15.75 -6.04 3.77
N LYS A 62 -17.01 -6.29 4.16
CA LYS A 62 -18.01 -5.21 4.35
C LYS A 62 -17.57 -4.23 5.43
N GLN A 63 -17.01 -4.72 6.53
CA GLN A 63 -16.48 -3.89 7.61
C GLN A 63 -15.27 -3.09 7.13
N ALA A 64 -14.32 -3.72 6.43
CA ALA A 64 -13.16 -3.04 5.85
C ALA A 64 -13.59 -1.90 4.93
N VAL A 65 -14.53 -2.15 4.01
CA VAL A 65 -15.06 -1.13 3.09
C VAL A 65 -15.66 0.07 3.84
N LYS A 66 -16.39 -0.15 4.94
CA LYS A 66 -16.91 0.93 5.76
C LYS A 66 -15.79 1.76 6.38
N MET A 67 -14.81 1.12 7.03
CA MET A 67 -13.68 1.79 7.67
C MET A 67 -12.83 2.57 6.65
N ILE A 68 -12.62 2.01 5.46
CA ILE A 68 -11.88 2.65 4.37
C ILE A 68 -12.62 3.89 3.87
N ASN A 69 -13.94 3.81 3.71
CA ASN A 69 -14.74 4.95 3.29
C ASN A 69 -14.69 6.12 4.28
N ASP A 70 -14.58 5.82 5.58
CA ASP A 70 -14.45 6.84 6.64
C ASP A 70 -13.06 7.52 6.63
N ARG A 71 -12.07 6.91 6.00
CA ARG A 71 -10.70 7.45 5.85
C ARG A 71 -10.50 8.32 4.62
N HIS A 72 -11.36 8.20 3.62
CA HIS A 72 -11.26 8.94 2.35
C HIS A 72 -9.86 8.84 1.69
N PRO A 73 -9.31 7.63 1.43
CA PRO A 73 -8.02 7.52 0.77
C PRO A 73 -8.09 7.99 -0.69
N ASP A 74 -6.96 8.37 -1.26
CA ASP A 74 -6.86 8.75 -2.68
C ASP A 74 -7.15 7.56 -3.61
N ALA A 75 -6.80 6.34 -3.19
CA ALA A 75 -7.15 5.10 -3.89
C ALA A 75 -7.09 3.88 -2.95
N VAL A 76 -7.68 2.79 -3.40
CA VAL A 76 -7.63 1.47 -2.77
C VAL A 76 -6.98 0.49 -3.74
N ILE A 77 -6.12 -0.38 -3.24
CA ILE A 77 -5.51 -1.48 -3.98
C ILE A 77 -5.95 -2.79 -3.32
N LEU A 78 -6.47 -3.72 -4.09
CA LEU A 78 -6.73 -5.09 -3.65
C LEU A 78 -5.65 -6.00 -4.23
N SER A 79 -4.70 -6.40 -3.38
CA SER A 79 -3.46 -7.06 -3.79
C SER A 79 -3.55 -8.58 -3.80
N GLY A 80 -4.58 -9.12 -4.42
CA GLY A 80 -4.74 -10.53 -4.73
C GLY A 80 -5.53 -11.35 -3.73
N ASP A 81 -5.82 -12.57 -4.14
CA ASP A 81 -6.63 -13.57 -3.43
C ASP A 81 -8.01 -13.02 -3.07
N ILE A 82 -8.72 -12.60 -4.12
CA ILE A 82 -10.04 -11.96 -4.03
C ILE A 82 -11.09 -12.96 -3.60
N GLY A 83 -11.05 -14.15 -4.20
CA GLY A 83 -11.99 -15.22 -3.90
C GLY A 83 -11.78 -16.47 -4.74
N GLU A 84 -12.33 -17.57 -4.26
CA GLU A 84 -11.99 -18.92 -4.74
C GLU A 84 -12.66 -19.31 -6.07
N ASN A 85 -13.67 -18.56 -6.50
CA ASN A 85 -14.46 -18.92 -7.68
C ASN A 85 -15.26 -17.74 -8.23
N PRO A 86 -15.85 -17.83 -9.43
CA PRO A 86 -16.60 -16.75 -10.07
C PRO A 86 -17.78 -16.20 -9.24
N GLN A 87 -18.44 -17.05 -8.44
CA GLN A 87 -19.53 -16.62 -7.57
C GLN A 87 -18.99 -15.72 -6.45
N ALA A 88 -17.91 -16.14 -5.80
CA ALA A 88 -17.21 -15.38 -4.77
C ALA A 88 -16.68 -14.04 -5.31
N TRP A 89 -16.15 -14.02 -6.54
CA TRP A 89 -15.77 -12.77 -7.22
C TRP A 89 -16.96 -11.83 -7.43
N GLY A 90 -18.14 -12.36 -7.79
CA GLY A 90 -19.36 -11.58 -7.92
C GLY A 90 -19.76 -10.93 -6.61
N GLU A 91 -19.69 -11.67 -5.51
CA GLU A 91 -19.94 -11.16 -4.17
C GLU A 91 -18.90 -10.11 -3.76
N ALA A 92 -17.62 -10.40 -3.91
CA ALA A 92 -16.54 -9.45 -3.62
C ALA A 92 -16.74 -8.13 -4.35
N ARG A 93 -16.99 -8.17 -5.67
CA ARG A 93 -17.25 -6.98 -6.48
C ARG A 93 -18.48 -6.21 -5.99
N SER A 94 -19.53 -6.91 -5.59
CA SER A 94 -20.75 -6.28 -5.06
C SER A 94 -20.48 -5.51 -3.76
N ILE A 95 -19.62 -6.03 -2.89
CA ILE A 95 -19.19 -5.37 -1.66
C ILE A 95 -18.26 -4.20 -1.98
N LEU A 96 -17.23 -4.43 -2.79
CA LEU A 96 -16.19 -3.45 -3.14
C LEU A 96 -16.74 -2.27 -3.96
N LYS A 97 -17.84 -2.46 -4.71
CA LYS A 97 -18.54 -1.36 -5.42
C LYS A 97 -19.01 -0.25 -4.48
N LYS A 98 -19.08 -0.51 -3.16
CA LYS A 98 -19.46 0.49 -2.15
C LYS A 98 -18.30 1.37 -1.72
N LEU A 99 -17.07 1.10 -2.16
CA LEU A 99 -15.92 2.00 -1.99
C LEU A 99 -16.19 3.32 -2.70
N LYS A 100 -15.82 4.42 -2.03
CA LYS A 100 -15.96 5.77 -2.58
C LYS A 100 -14.72 6.22 -3.36
N SER A 101 -13.58 5.60 -3.07
CA SER A 101 -12.31 5.86 -3.75
C SER A 101 -12.08 4.90 -4.92
N PRO A 102 -11.29 5.28 -5.94
CA PRO A 102 -10.89 4.38 -7.02
C PRO A 102 -10.27 3.09 -6.48
N LEU A 103 -10.60 1.95 -7.11
CA LEU A 103 -10.10 0.63 -6.74
C LEU A 103 -9.30 0.02 -7.89
N TYR A 104 -8.12 -0.51 -7.56
CA TYR A 104 -7.22 -1.20 -8.48
C TYR A 104 -7.04 -2.65 -8.01
N TYR A 105 -7.11 -3.60 -8.95
CA TYR A 105 -7.04 -5.03 -8.68
C TYR A 105 -5.69 -5.59 -9.09
N VAL A 106 -5.18 -6.53 -8.31
CA VAL A 106 -3.97 -7.31 -8.59
C VAL A 106 -4.34 -8.79 -8.47
N PRO A 107 -3.93 -9.67 -9.38
CA PRO A 107 -4.23 -11.10 -9.26
C PRO A 107 -3.41 -11.75 -8.15
N GLY A 108 -4.06 -12.66 -7.40
CA GLY A 108 -3.42 -13.59 -6.49
C GLY A 108 -3.48 -15.03 -7.02
N ASN A 109 -2.83 -15.97 -6.35
CA ASN A 109 -2.78 -17.36 -6.79
C ASN A 109 -4.14 -18.06 -6.68
N HIS A 110 -5.00 -17.65 -5.75
CA HIS A 110 -6.38 -18.16 -5.67
C HIS A 110 -7.28 -17.58 -6.76
N ASP A 111 -6.93 -16.44 -7.35
CA ASP A 111 -7.69 -15.84 -8.44
C ASP A 111 -7.36 -16.48 -9.81
N VAL A 112 -6.21 -17.15 -9.94
CA VAL A 112 -5.68 -17.65 -11.20
C VAL A 112 -5.41 -19.17 -11.12
N HIS A 113 -6.29 -19.89 -10.41
CA HIS A 113 -6.24 -21.36 -10.33
C HIS A 113 -6.21 -22.00 -11.72
N SER A 114 -5.40 -23.04 -11.86
CA SER A 114 -5.20 -23.72 -13.14
C SER A 114 -4.73 -22.78 -14.26
N ARG A 115 -4.15 -21.60 -13.89
CA ARG A 115 -3.58 -20.59 -14.77
C ARG A 115 -4.57 -19.94 -15.75
N ASP A 116 -5.84 -19.87 -15.37
CA ASP A 116 -6.87 -19.22 -16.17
C ASP A 116 -6.84 -17.69 -15.98
N VAL A 117 -5.73 -17.07 -16.44
CA VAL A 117 -5.53 -15.62 -16.40
C VAL A 117 -6.61 -14.89 -17.20
N ASP A 118 -7.08 -15.48 -18.29
CA ASP A 118 -8.10 -14.86 -19.14
C ASP A 118 -9.44 -14.73 -18.41
N ARG A 119 -9.79 -15.69 -17.55
CA ARG A 119 -10.97 -15.55 -16.69
C ARG A 119 -10.82 -14.37 -15.75
N TYR A 120 -9.68 -14.20 -15.09
CA TYR A 120 -9.39 -13.05 -14.27
C TYR A 120 -9.51 -11.75 -15.06
N ARG A 121 -8.86 -11.67 -16.23
CA ARG A 121 -8.87 -10.48 -17.11
C ARG A 121 -10.29 -10.08 -17.55
N ASN A 122 -11.15 -11.06 -17.82
CA ASN A 122 -12.55 -10.81 -18.21
C ASN A 122 -13.39 -10.20 -17.08
N VAL A 123 -13.02 -10.41 -15.81
CA VAL A 123 -13.78 -9.93 -14.63
C VAL A 123 -13.19 -8.67 -14.04
N PHE A 124 -11.86 -8.59 -13.91
CA PHE A 124 -11.15 -7.54 -13.18
C PHE A 124 -10.33 -6.61 -14.09
N GLY A 125 -10.12 -6.97 -15.34
CA GLY A 125 -9.31 -6.23 -16.30
C GLY A 125 -7.88 -6.75 -16.39
N LYS A 126 -6.95 -5.88 -16.76
CA LYS A 126 -5.54 -6.25 -16.95
C LYS A 126 -4.94 -6.82 -15.66
N ASP A 127 -4.12 -7.82 -15.79
CA ASP A 127 -3.39 -8.50 -14.71
C ASP A 127 -2.04 -7.84 -14.40
N TYR A 128 -1.38 -7.27 -15.40
CA TYR A 128 -0.22 -6.38 -15.22
C TYR A 128 -0.44 -5.07 -15.99
N TYR A 129 -0.18 -3.96 -15.34
CA TYR A 129 -0.44 -2.61 -15.87
C TYR A 129 0.18 -1.54 -14.99
N GLU A 130 0.09 -0.30 -15.40
CA GLU A 130 0.42 0.85 -14.58
C GLU A 130 -0.78 1.76 -14.38
N PHE A 131 -0.77 2.48 -13.25
CA PHE A 131 -1.71 3.56 -13.00
C PHE A 131 -1.05 4.69 -12.19
N GLN A 132 -1.68 5.84 -12.13
CA GLN A 132 -1.16 7.00 -11.42
C GLN A 132 -2.19 7.53 -10.44
N VAL A 133 -1.73 7.86 -9.22
CA VAL A 133 -2.49 8.58 -8.20
C VAL A 133 -1.67 9.81 -7.82
N LYS A 134 -2.16 11.01 -8.14
CA LYS A 134 -1.41 12.27 -7.99
C LYS A 134 0.00 12.16 -8.61
N PHE A 135 1.04 12.31 -7.81
CA PHE A 135 2.45 12.26 -8.24
C PHE A 135 3.06 10.85 -8.21
N VAL A 136 2.35 9.84 -7.67
CA VAL A 136 2.84 8.48 -7.55
C VAL A 136 2.40 7.64 -8.74
N ARG A 137 3.36 6.95 -9.35
CA ARG A 137 3.15 5.92 -10.37
C ARG A 137 3.19 4.56 -9.72
N PHE A 138 2.18 3.77 -9.93
CA PHE A 138 2.10 2.38 -9.48
C PHE A 138 2.29 1.44 -10.67
N VAL A 139 3.13 0.43 -10.49
CA VAL A 139 3.39 -0.62 -11.48
C VAL A 139 2.91 -1.94 -10.89
N VAL A 140 1.87 -2.49 -11.47
CA VAL A 140 1.30 -3.79 -11.10
C VAL A 140 2.02 -4.88 -11.86
N VAL A 141 2.55 -5.86 -11.13
CA VAL A 141 3.21 -7.05 -11.65
C VAL A 141 2.33 -8.25 -11.34
N ASP A 142 2.05 -9.09 -12.33
CA ASP A 142 1.38 -10.36 -12.10
C ASP A 142 2.39 -11.42 -11.63
N SER A 143 2.42 -11.64 -10.32
CA SER A 143 3.30 -12.65 -9.72
C SER A 143 2.97 -14.09 -10.14
N GLN A 144 1.76 -14.33 -10.68
CA GLN A 144 1.36 -15.66 -11.16
C GLN A 144 2.07 -16.05 -12.46
N LEU A 145 2.63 -15.08 -13.17
CA LEU A 145 3.49 -15.27 -14.33
C LEU A 145 4.95 -15.55 -13.98
N LEU A 146 5.33 -15.45 -12.68
CA LEU A 146 6.70 -15.57 -12.18
C LEU A 146 6.94 -16.82 -11.32
N GLY A 147 5.98 -17.73 -11.27
CA GLY A 147 6.09 -18.98 -10.54
C GLY A 147 4.88 -19.87 -10.70
N ASN A 148 5.02 -21.14 -10.34
CA ASN A 148 3.93 -22.09 -10.32
C ASN A 148 3.47 -22.34 -8.88
N TYR A 149 2.32 -21.80 -8.52
CA TYR A 149 1.77 -21.82 -7.16
C TYR A 149 0.62 -22.83 -6.98
N ASP A 150 0.41 -23.74 -7.95
CA ASP A 150 -0.61 -24.80 -7.86
C ASP A 150 -0.17 -25.95 -6.93
N ALA A 151 1.12 -26.01 -6.58
CA ALA A 151 1.71 -27.11 -5.81
C ALA A 151 2.29 -26.58 -4.47
N TYR A 152 1.42 -26.40 -3.47
CA TYR A 152 1.80 -25.96 -2.13
C TYR A 152 2.93 -26.77 -1.47
N ASP A 153 2.90 -28.11 -1.62
CA ASP A 153 3.87 -29.01 -0.99
C ASP A 153 5.13 -29.28 -1.83
N ALA A 154 5.30 -28.57 -2.94
CA ALA A 154 6.49 -28.73 -3.77
C ALA A 154 7.76 -28.31 -3.00
N LYS A 155 8.79 -29.17 -3.01
CA LYS A 155 10.10 -28.87 -2.41
C LYS A 155 10.95 -27.96 -3.31
N SER A 156 10.63 -27.92 -4.58
CA SER A 156 11.22 -27.01 -5.57
C SER A 156 10.09 -26.45 -6.43
N PRO A 157 10.23 -25.22 -6.96
CA PRO A 157 9.20 -24.64 -7.80
C PRO A 157 8.96 -25.52 -9.03
N PRO A 158 7.71 -25.93 -9.30
CA PRO A 158 7.41 -26.59 -10.57
C PRO A 158 7.68 -25.63 -11.74
N PRO A 159 8.07 -26.12 -12.93
CA PRO A 159 8.25 -25.27 -14.09
C PRO A 159 6.94 -24.61 -14.51
N LEU A 160 7.03 -23.45 -15.12
CA LEU A 160 5.89 -22.84 -15.78
C LEU A 160 5.50 -23.64 -17.04
N PRO A 161 4.21 -23.76 -17.35
CA PRO A 161 3.77 -24.21 -18.66
C PRO A 161 4.28 -23.29 -19.77
N PRO A 162 4.53 -23.80 -21.01
CA PRO A 162 5.09 -22.99 -22.09
C PRO A 162 4.30 -21.70 -22.39
N GLU A 163 2.98 -21.75 -22.39
CA GLU A 163 2.11 -20.60 -22.60
C GLU A 163 2.25 -19.55 -21.51
N THR A 164 2.43 -19.97 -20.26
CA THR A 164 2.69 -19.07 -19.12
C THR A 164 4.10 -18.47 -19.18
N GLU A 165 5.10 -19.27 -19.62
CA GLU A 165 6.46 -18.76 -19.84
C GLU A 165 6.49 -17.66 -20.90
N ASP A 166 5.78 -17.84 -22.02
CA ASP A 166 5.65 -16.82 -23.07
C ASP A 166 5.01 -15.52 -22.53
N GLU A 167 3.96 -15.65 -21.71
CA GLU A 167 3.31 -14.49 -21.08
C GLU A 167 4.24 -13.81 -20.07
N SER A 168 4.98 -14.60 -19.28
CA SER A 168 6.03 -14.11 -18.39
C SER A 168 7.06 -13.25 -19.12
N GLN A 169 7.54 -13.74 -20.27
CA GLN A 169 8.49 -12.99 -21.09
C GLN A 169 7.89 -11.69 -21.64
N ARG A 170 6.62 -11.69 -22.05
CA ARG A 170 5.92 -10.48 -22.48
C ARG A 170 5.83 -9.45 -21.36
N MET A 171 5.42 -9.86 -20.15
CA MET A 171 5.36 -8.96 -18.98
C MET A 171 6.74 -8.42 -18.61
N LEU A 172 7.77 -9.24 -18.57
CA LEU A 172 9.15 -8.82 -18.27
C LEU A 172 9.69 -7.84 -19.32
N SER A 173 9.37 -8.06 -20.61
CA SER A 173 9.72 -7.13 -21.68
C SER A 173 9.01 -5.79 -21.52
N TRP A 174 7.71 -5.80 -21.21
CA TRP A 174 6.95 -4.60 -20.90
C TRP A 174 7.52 -3.82 -19.71
N LEU A 175 7.94 -4.49 -18.62
CA LEU A 175 8.60 -3.81 -17.50
C LEU A 175 9.91 -3.15 -17.92
N HIS A 176 10.65 -3.77 -18.83
CA HIS A 176 11.88 -3.19 -19.38
C HIS A 176 11.58 -1.96 -20.23
N GLU A 177 10.59 -2.01 -21.12
CA GLU A 177 10.13 -0.88 -21.93
C GLU A 177 9.70 0.30 -21.04
N LEU A 178 8.91 0.03 -20.00
CA LEU A 178 8.53 1.06 -19.02
C LEU A 178 9.73 1.72 -18.35
N ALA A 179 10.78 0.97 -18.07
CA ALA A 179 11.99 1.50 -17.47
C ALA A 179 12.75 2.43 -18.43
N GLU A 180 12.81 2.11 -19.72
CA GLU A 180 13.45 2.94 -20.74
C GLU A 180 12.66 4.24 -20.97
N GLU A 181 11.32 4.17 -21.05
CA GLU A 181 10.46 5.34 -21.23
C GLU A 181 10.51 6.30 -20.01
N SER A 182 10.78 5.77 -18.83
CA SER A 182 10.73 6.53 -17.57
C SER A 182 11.99 7.34 -17.28
N ARG A 183 13.04 7.23 -18.08
CA ARG A 183 14.28 8.03 -17.93
C ARG A 183 14.13 9.41 -18.59
N PRO A 184 14.16 10.54 -17.88
CA PRO A 184 14.55 10.82 -16.48
C PRO A 184 13.37 11.33 -15.61
N SER A 185 12.42 10.52 -15.29
CA SER A 185 11.29 10.95 -14.47
C SER A 185 11.66 11.01 -12.98
N LYS A 186 11.43 12.17 -12.34
CA LYS A 186 11.48 12.33 -10.88
C LYS A 186 10.24 11.77 -10.16
N LYS A 187 9.44 10.95 -10.83
CA LYS A 187 8.22 10.40 -10.24
C LYS A 187 8.55 9.35 -9.19
N VAL A 188 7.80 9.34 -8.11
CA VAL A 188 7.81 8.25 -7.13
C VAL A 188 7.18 7.03 -7.81
N VAL A 189 7.92 5.91 -7.87
CA VAL A 189 7.43 4.65 -8.46
C VAL A 189 7.31 3.61 -7.37
N ILE A 190 6.14 2.99 -7.26
CA ILE A 190 5.84 1.93 -6.30
C ILE A 190 5.39 0.69 -7.08
N GLY A 191 5.98 -0.46 -6.76
CA GLY A 191 5.54 -1.73 -7.30
C GLY A 191 4.43 -2.35 -6.46
N VAL A 192 3.55 -3.09 -7.12
CA VAL A 192 2.46 -3.82 -6.47
C VAL A 192 2.36 -5.20 -7.09
N GLN A 193 2.34 -6.25 -6.27
CA GLN A 193 2.07 -7.62 -6.68
C GLN A 193 1.50 -8.41 -5.52
N HIS A 194 1.08 -9.65 -5.76
CA HIS A 194 0.56 -10.48 -4.68
C HIS A 194 1.69 -11.18 -3.91
N ILE A 195 2.49 -11.99 -4.57
CA ILE A 195 3.50 -12.84 -3.93
C ILE A 195 4.82 -12.08 -3.77
N PRO A 196 5.39 -11.98 -2.55
CA PRO A 196 6.67 -11.32 -2.35
C PRO A 196 7.83 -12.08 -3.00
N VAL A 197 8.91 -11.36 -3.36
CA VAL A 197 10.09 -11.96 -3.99
C VAL A 197 10.96 -12.72 -2.99
N PHE A 198 10.97 -12.30 -1.72
CA PHE A 198 11.85 -12.84 -0.70
C PHE A 198 11.10 -13.15 0.60
N HIS A 199 11.59 -14.14 1.34
CA HIS A 199 11.28 -14.26 2.78
C HIS A 199 11.94 -13.14 3.59
N ASP A 200 11.26 -12.73 4.66
CA ASP A 200 11.79 -11.78 5.65
C ASP A 200 12.81 -12.42 6.62
N GLY A 201 13.06 -13.71 6.49
CA GLY A 201 13.90 -14.52 7.39
C GLY A 201 13.23 -14.94 8.70
N LYS A 202 11.98 -14.53 8.94
CA LYS A 202 11.16 -14.87 10.11
C LYS A 202 9.86 -15.56 9.74
N PHE A 203 9.52 -15.60 8.47
CA PHE A 203 8.33 -16.28 7.98
C PHE A 203 8.41 -17.78 8.29
N PRO A 204 7.34 -18.39 8.86
CA PRO A 204 7.45 -19.72 9.47
C PRO A 204 7.59 -20.88 8.50
N ASP A 205 7.19 -20.71 7.23
CA ASP A 205 7.24 -21.78 6.23
C ASP A 205 8.22 -21.41 5.09
N PRO A 206 9.33 -22.18 4.92
CA PRO A 206 10.36 -21.88 3.92
C PRO A 206 10.01 -22.39 2.51
N LYS A 207 8.81 -22.90 2.26
CA LYS A 207 8.43 -23.47 0.96
C LYS A 207 8.53 -22.45 -0.16
N PRO A 208 8.89 -22.89 -1.39
CA PRO A 208 8.92 -22.02 -2.57
C PRO A 208 7.56 -21.38 -2.91
N TYR A 209 6.48 -21.96 -2.44
CA TYR A 209 5.12 -21.44 -2.60
C TYR A 209 4.96 -19.98 -2.13
N TRP A 210 5.70 -19.56 -1.10
CA TRP A 210 5.52 -18.29 -0.44
C TRP A 210 6.29 -17.12 -1.05
N ILE A 211 7.12 -17.39 -2.07
CA ILE A 211 7.99 -16.39 -2.69
C ILE A 211 8.19 -16.62 -4.18
N ILE A 212 8.68 -15.61 -4.88
CA ILE A 212 9.16 -15.79 -6.24
C ILE A 212 10.51 -16.53 -6.21
N SER A 213 10.62 -17.61 -6.97
CA SER A 213 11.82 -18.44 -7.04
C SER A 213 12.68 -18.14 -8.28
N GLU A 214 13.91 -18.63 -8.28
CA GLU A 214 14.75 -18.59 -9.50
C GLU A 214 14.17 -19.44 -10.63
N PRO A 215 14.32 -19.05 -11.90
CA PRO A 215 15.11 -17.90 -12.39
C PRO A 215 14.32 -16.58 -12.43
N TYR A 216 13.03 -16.57 -12.09
CA TYR A 216 12.14 -15.41 -12.21
C TYR A 216 12.48 -14.33 -11.21
N ARG A 217 12.91 -14.69 -9.99
CA ARG A 217 13.39 -13.75 -8.98
C ARG A 217 14.45 -12.80 -9.52
N SER A 218 15.50 -13.35 -10.13
CA SER A 218 16.59 -12.53 -10.69
C SER A 218 16.12 -11.64 -11.82
N LYS A 219 15.22 -12.14 -12.69
CA LYS A 219 14.65 -11.38 -13.81
C LYS A 219 13.80 -10.22 -13.31
N GLU A 220 12.89 -10.49 -12.37
CA GLU A 220 12.02 -9.49 -11.75
C GLU A 220 12.83 -8.42 -11.00
N MET A 221 13.76 -8.82 -10.14
CA MET A 221 14.59 -7.88 -9.38
C MET A 221 15.40 -6.95 -10.29
N LYS A 222 15.83 -7.43 -11.45
CA LYS A 222 16.48 -6.60 -12.47
C LYS A 222 15.51 -5.53 -13.00
N ALA A 223 14.28 -5.91 -13.33
CA ALA A 223 13.26 -4.99 -13.84
C ALA A 223 12.86 -3.94 -12.78
N LEU A 224 12.61 -4.38 -11.53
CA LEU A 224 12.25 -3.47 -10.43
C LEU A 224 13.33 -2.41 -10.18
N ARG A 225 14.61 -2.81 -10.21
CA ARG A 225 15.74 -1.86 -10.08
C ARG A 225 15.83 -0.89 -11.25
N GLN A 226 15.62 -1.35 -12.47
CA GLN A 226 15.62 -0.49 -13.67
C GLN A 226 14.49 0.56 -13.62
N LEU A 227 13.32 0.20 -13.09
CA LEU A 227 12.21 1.10 -12.84
C LEU A 227 12.44 2.06 -11.66
N GLY A 228 13.50 1.87 -10.88
CA GLY A 228 13.78 2.67 -9.69
C GLY A 228 12.83 2.39 -8.51
N ILE A 229 12.15 1.23 -8.52
CA ILE A 229 11.24 0.84 -7.46
C ILE A 229 12.04 0.56 -6.18
N ARG A 230 11.66 1.23 -5.09
CA ARG A 230 12.22 1.07 -3.75
C ARG A 230 11.18 0.62 -2.71
N ASN A 231 9.92 0.57 -3.10
CA ASN A 231 8.83 0.12 -2.26
C ASN A 231 7.94 -0.83 -3.05
N MET A 232 7.65 -2.00 -2.46
CA MET A 232 6.72 -2.99 -2.98
C MET A 232 5.57 -3.20 -2.00
N LEU A 233 4.34 -3.18 -2.50
CA LEU A 233 3.13 -3.53 -1.77
C LEU A 233 2.75 -4.96 -2.18
N VAL A 234 2.69 -5.88 -1.22
CA VAL A 234 2.47 -7.31 -1.47
C VAL A 234 1.46 -7.91 -0.49
N GLY A 235 0.93 -9.09 -0.78
CA GLY A 235 0.02 -9.86 0.07
C GLY A 235 0.55 -11.25 0.40
N HIS A 236 -0.30 -12.28 0.21
CA HIS A 236 -0.01 -13.70 0.24
C HIS A 236 0.35 -14.32 1.61
N TRP A 237 0.98 -13.57 2.50
CA TRP A 237 1.39 -14.08 3.81
C TRP A 237 0.34 -13.89 4.89
N HIS A 238 -0.77 -13.24 4.59
CA HIS A 238 -1.90 -12.96 5.48
C HIS A 238 -1.54 -12.21 6.78
N ASN A 239 -0.29 -11.79 6.93
CA ASN A 239 0.20 -11.17 8.16
C ASN A 239 0.96 -9.88 7.85
N GLY A 240 0.52 -8.76 8.42
CA GLY A 240 1.13 -7.46 8.20
C GLY A 240 2.60 -7.42 8.59
N ARG A 241 3.49 -7.13 7.62
CA ARG A 241 4.94 -7.09 7.83
C ARG A 241 5.59 -6.01 6.98
N ILE A 242 6.69 -5.48 7.49
CA ILE A 242 7.58 -4.58 6.73
C ILE A 242 9.00 -5.10 6.91
N PHE A 243 9.69 -5.32 5.81
CA PHE A 243 11.09 -5.72 5.83
C PHE A 243 11.85 -5.12 4.63
N GLU A 244 13.16 -4.99 4.75
CA GLU A 244 14.03 -4.53 3.68
C GLU A 244 14.85 -5.69 3.13
N ARG A 245 14.88 -5.83 1.83
CA ARG A 245 15.73 -6.80 1.14
C ARG A 245 16.14 -6.27 -0.23
N GLU A 246 17.44 -6.40 -0.56
CA GLU A 246 17.99 -6.00 -1.86
C GLU A 246 17.72 -4.52 -2.24
N GLY A 247 17.68 -3.62 -1.24
CA GLY A 247 17.45 -2.19 -1.42
C GLY A 247 15.98 -1.81 -1.71
N ILE A 248 15.06 -2.74 -1.52
CA ILE A 248 13.61 -2.54 -1.64
C ILE A 248 12.96 -2.80 -0.28
N THR A 249 12.07 -1.91 0.13
CA THR A 249 11.19 -2.13 1.28
C THR A 249 9.92 -2.84 0.84
N TRP A 250 9.72 -4.03 1.36
CA TRP A 250 8.57 -4.90 1.13
C TRP A 250 7.53 -4.67 2.21
N ARG A 251 6.29 -4.37 1.82
CA ARG A 251 5.17 -4.14 2.72
C ARG A 251 4.10 -5.16 2.43
N VAL A 252 4.03 -6.16 3.30
CA VAL A 252 3.03 -7.23 3.22
C VAL A 252 1.79 -6.75 3.95
N ALA A 253 0.64 -6.73 3.28
CA ALA A 253 -0.63 -6.41 3.92
C ALA A 253 -1.13 -7.61 4.76
N PRO A 254 -1.84 -7.36 5.86
CA PRO A 254 -2.58 -8.41 6.56
C PRO A 254 -3.77 -8.86 5.69
N SER A 255 -4.25 -10.09 5.93
CA SER A 255 -5.50 -10.59 5.36
C SER A 255 -6.71 -9.93 6.01
N THR A 256 -7.79 -9.76 5.25
CA THR A 256 -9.10 -9.42 5.83
C THR A 256 -9.92 -10.65 6.22
N ALA A 257 -9.46 -11.87 5.91
CA ALA A 257 -10.29 -13.05 5.99
C ALA A 257 -9.71 -14.21 6.78
N TRP A 258 -8.43 -14.53 6.60
CA TRP A 258 -7.82 -15.75 7.13
C TRP A 258 -6.41 -15.51 7.68
N LEU A 259 -6.09 -16.14 8.83
CA LEU A 259 -4.85 -15.95 9.60
C LEU A 259 -4.14 -17.28 9.88
N PRO A 260 -3.56 -17.97 8.88
CA PRO A 260 -2.92 -19.27 9.07
C PRO A 260 -1.72 -19.22 10.06
N TRP A 261 -1.14 -18.03 10.24
CA TRP A 261 0.04 -17.79 11.07
C TRP A 261 -0.25 -16.94 12.31
N GLY A 262 -1.55 -16.71 12.61
CA GLY A 262 -1.96 -15.79 13.68
C GLY A 262 -1.79 -14.31 13.28
N GLY A 263 -2.04 -13.43 14.24
CA GLY A 263 -2.07 -11.97 14.03
C GLY A 263 -3.49 -11.43 14.10
N GLU A 264 -3.71 -10.27 13.47
CA GLU A 264 -5.01 -9.62 13.40
C GLU A 264 -5.48 -9.48 11.96
N LEU A 265 -6.77 -9.68 11.72
CA LEU A 265 -7.42 -9.38 10.45
C LEU A 265 -7.44 -7.87 10.24
N GLY A 266 -7.10 -7.42 9.03
CA GLY A 266 -6.97 -5.99 8.81
C GLY A 266 -6.63 -5.60 7.39
N PHE A 267 -6.17 -4.37 7.26
CA PHE A 267 -5.67 -3.80 6.02
C PHE A 267 -4.49 -2.85 6.29
N ALA A 268 -3.77 -2.47 5.26
CA ALA A 268 -2.67 -1.52 5.39
C ALA A 268 -3.05 -0.13 4.87
N VAL A 269 -2.58 0.91 5.54
CA VAL A 269 -2.70 2.31 5.12
C VAL A 269 -1.31 2.85 4.83
N HIS A 270 -1.08 3.28 3.60
CA HIS A 270 0.19 3.84 3.15
C HIS A 270 0.06 5.34 2.92
N THR A 271 0.92 6.11 3.55
CA THR A 271 1.08 7.55 3.29
C THR A 271 2.39 7.76 2.55
N ILE A 272 2.33 8.34 1.35
CA ILE A 272 3.47 8.50 0.45
C ILE A 272 3.75 9.99 0.31
N SER A 273 4.98 10.39 0.62
CA SER A 273 5.44 11.78 0.51
C SER A 273 6.10 12.03 -0.86
N PRO A 274 6.19 13.30 -1.33
CA PRO A 274 6.79 13.64 -2.61
C PRO A 274 8.26 13.23 -2.77
N ASP A 275 8.98 13.04 -1.68
CA ASP A 275 10.36 12.53 -1.64
C ASP A 275 10.46 11.01 -1.82
N GLY A 276 9.31 10.33 -1.91
CA GLY A 276 9.21 8.87 -2.08
C GLY A 276 9.26 8.08 -0.78
N ASN A 277 9.24 8.76 0.38
CA ASN A 277 9.09 8.05 1.66
C ASN A 277 7.68 7.48 1.81
N VAL A 278 7.59 6.22 2.26
CA VAL A 278 6.32 5.51 2.47
C VAL A 278 6.21 5.11 3.94
N ARG A 279 5.24 5.69 4.63
CA ARG A 279 4.83 5.27 5.97
C ARG A 279 3.66 4.30 5.84
N THR A 280 3.74 3.17 6.53
CA THR A 280 2.68 2.15 6.56
C THR A 280 2.16 2.00 7.98
N GLN A 281 0.84 1.93 8.12
CA GLN A 281 0.13 1.58 9.35
C GLN A 281 -0.79 0.40 9.03
N PHE A 282 -0.78 -0.61 9.89
CA PHE A 282 -1.74 -1.70 9.82
C PHE A 282 -2.95 -1.35 10.70
N GLU A 283 -4.13 -1.59 10.17
CA GLU A 283 -5.41 -1.29 10.81
C GLU A 283 -6.17 -2.58 11.00
N ASP A 284 -6.45 -2.89 12.23
CA ASP A 284 -7.20 -4.10 12.58
C ASP A 284 -8.69 -3.93 12.28
N LEU A 285 -9.37 -5.03 11.99
CA LEU A 285 -10.83 -5.11 11.85
C LEU A 285 -11.43 -5.51 13.21
N PRO A 286 -11.97 -4.57 14.00
CA PRO A 286 -12.44 -4.85 15.37
C PRO A 286 -13.53 -5.91 15.39
N GLY A 287 -13.29 -7.00 16.13
CA GLY A 287 -14.25 -8.10 16.29
C GLY A 287 -14.44 -8.99 15.06
N ALA A 288 -13.64 -8.80 14.02
CA ALA A 288 -13.61 -9.70 12.86
C ALA A 288 -13.18 -11.10 13.28
N LYS A 289 -13.67 -12.10 12.55
CA LYS A 289 -13.35 -13.52 12.77
C LYS A 289 -12.82 -14.11 11.47
N PRO A 290 -11.84 -15.00 11.56
CA PRO A 290 -11.41 -15.80 10.41
C PRO A 290 -12.53 -16.64 9.84
#